data_a24b94755680f18bd2563f0beb9575df
#
_entry.id   a24b94755680f18bd2563f0beb9575df
#
_cell.length_a   1.000
_cell.length_b   1.000
_cell.length_c   1.000
_cell.angle_alpha   90.00
_cell.angle_beta   90.00
_cell.angle_gamma   90.00
#
_symmetry.space_group_name_H-M   'P 1'
#
loop_
_entity.id
_entity.type
_entity.pdbx_description
1 polymer ?
#
loop_
_entity_poly.entity_id
_entity_poly.type
_entity_poly.pdbx_seq_one_letter_code
_entity_poly.pdbx_strand_id
1 'polypeptide(L)'
;DCADSDCTGNPACPVGGTAIGGSCELKTSAGTNVKGTYSASRVNYKAGIEFDAGPESMLYASVVTGFKSGGQSNADINPYLPEDVTAYTIGSKNRFFGRMVTLNAELFLMKYKNRQENFSALDRGGAQVSSLFNAGRAEAKGASVDLTIRPTGNDTFRAAVEYTEAKYNDFVYRNYRAGNPTASTACVVNPVVGGSAAVGFWTIDCSGFQLPRTPKWSGTVSYNHTFELANGSKIDFSPDMSFASSRWLSAEIVENARAKAYALFNASLTWRSADDAFSVQAFVRNIGN
;
A
#
# COMPACT_ATOMS: atom_id res chain seq x y z
N ASP A 1 -14.72 -23.09 -19.39
CA ASP A 1 -16.04 -23.24 -20.04
C ASP A 1 -17.12 -22.92 -19.02
N CYS A 2 -17.70 -21.72 -19.10
CA CYS A 2 -19.04 -21.53 -18.56
C CYS A 2 -19.97 -22.25 -19.54
N ALA A 3 -20.12 -23.56 -19.37
CA ALA A 3 -20.88 -24.39 -20.30
C ALA A 3 -22.39 -24.29 -20.13
N ASP A 4 -22.86 -23.45 -19.24
CA ASP A 4 -24.29 -23.28 -19.03
C ASP A 4 -24.77 -21.92 -19.53
N SER A 5 -25.88 -21.99 -20.25
CA SER A 5 -26.67 -20.85 -20.72
C SER A 5 -27.06 -19.85 -19.60
N ASP A 6 -26.79 -20.13 -18.36
CA ASP A 6 -27.06 -19.30 -17.20
C ASP A 6 -25.96 -18.31 -16.82
N CYS A 7 -24.84 -18.30 -17.54
CA CYS A 7 -23.84 -17.23 -17.36
C CYS A 7 -24.36 -15.84 -17.76
N THR A 8 -25.43 -15.74 -18.55
CA THR A 8 -26.00 -14.47 -19.01
C THR A 8 -26.71 -13.67 -17.89
N GLY A 9 -26.97 -14.29 -16.76
CA GLY A 9 -27.56 -13.60 -15.58
C GLY A 9 -26.65 -13.61 -14.34
N ASN A 10 -25.45 -14.19 -14.43
CA ASN A 10 -24.54 -14.30 -13.33
C ASN A 10 -23.53 -13.15 -13.30
N PRO A 11 -23.61 -12.20 -12.34
CA PRO A 11 -22.65 -11.09 -12.24
C PRO A 11 -21.23 -11.57 -11.90
N ALA A 12 -21.07 -12.84 -11.59
CA ALA A 12 -19.80 -13.49 -11.38
C ALA A 12 -19.11 -13.96 -12.67
N CYS A 13 -19.85 -14.06 -13.80
CA CYS A 13 -19.25 -14.28 -15.10
C CYS A 13 -19.13 -12.95 -15.84
N PRO A 14 -17.97 -12.59 -16.41
CA PRO A 14 -17.88 -11.42 -17.29
C PRO A 14 -18.87 -11.62 -18.47
N VAL A 15 -19.67 -10.59 -18.74
CA VAL A 15 -20.55 -10.57 -19.92
C VAL A 15 -19.66 -10.70 -21.16
N GLY A 16 -19.81 -11.80 -21.90
CA GLY A 16 -18.94 -12.12 -23.02
C GLY A 16 -17.79 -13.06 -22.69
N GLY A 17 -17.89 -13.83 -21.61
CA GLY A 17 -16.87 -14.67 -21.02
C GLY A 17 -15.98 -15.45 -21.94
N THR A 18 -14.84 -14.89 -22.28
CA THR A 18 -13.68 -15.66 -22.68
C THR A 18 -12.96 -16.06 -21.39
N ALA A 19 -12.89 -17.35 -21.10
CA ALA A 19 -12.08 -17.86 -20.01
C ALA A 19 -10.63 -17.42 -20.23
N ILE A 20 -10.10 -16.58 -19.34
CA ILE A 20 -8.71 -16.17 -19.37
C ILE A 20 -7.94 -17.22 -18.56
N GLY A 21 -7.44 -18.24 -19.29
CA GLY A 21 -6.43 -19.14 -18.78
C GLY A 21 -6.86 -20.19 -17.77
N GLY A 22 -8.08 -20.75 -17.85
CA GLY A 22 -8.48 -21.89 -17.03
C GLY A 22 -9.98 -22.17 -17.11
N SER A 23 -10.36 -23.43 -16.98
CA SER A 23 -11.77 -23.83 -16.89
C SER A 23 -12.36 -23.39 -15.55
N CYS A 24 -13.41 -22.57 -15.59
CA CYS A 24 -14.26 -22.32 -14.45
C CYS A 24 -15.38 -23.35 -14.40
N GLU A 25 -15.34 -24.24 -13.45
CA GLU A 25 -16.54 -25.03 -13.08
C GLU A 25 -17.31 -24.24 -12.01
N LEU A 26 -18.42 -23.63 -12.41
CA LEU A 26 -19.40 -23.08 -11.45
C LEU A 26 -20.28 -24.22 -10.97
N LYS A 27 -20.25 -24.49 -9.68
CA LYS A 27 -21.22 -25.40 -9.09
C LYS A 27 -22.36 -24.62 -8.45
N THR A 28 -23.56 -25.14 -8.76
CA THR A 28 -24.83 -24.74 -8.21
C THR A 28 -24.90 -24.89 -6.67
N SER A 29 -25.84 -24.24 -6.06
CA SER A 29 -26.19 -24.07 -4.65
C SER A 29 -26.15 -25.32 -3.72
N ALA A 30 -25.50 -26.41 -4.13
CA ALA A 30 -25.42 -27.68 -3.40
C ALA A 30 -23.99 -28.05 -2.95
N GLY A 31 -23.19 -27.07 -2.50
CA GLY A 31 -22.06 -27.39 -1.63
C GLY A 31 -20.87 -28.12 -2.28
N THR A 32 -20.55 -27.87 -3.54
CA THR A 32 -19.42 -28.53 -4.19
C THR A 32 -18.30 -27.51 -4.53
N ASN A 33 -17.06 -27.90 -4.21
CA ASN A 33 -15.87 -27.11 -4.43
C ASN A 33 -15.67 -26.76 -5.91
N VAL A 34 -15.58 -25.48 -6.23
CA VAL A 34 -15.14 -25.01 -7.54
C VAL A 34 -13.65 -25.28 -7.67
N LYS A 35 -13.27 -26.09 -8.65
CA LYS A 35 -11.87 -26.28 -9.03
C LYS A 35 -11.59 -25.40 -10.26
N GLY A 36 -10.72 -24.44 -10.10
CA GLY A 36 -10.20 -23.64 -11.21
C GLY A 36 -8.69 -23.73 -11.26
N THR A 37 -8.15 -23.82 -12.47
CA THR A 37 -6.72 -23.71 -12.70
C THR A 37 -6.44 -22.33 -13.27
N TYR A 38 -5.50 -21.59 -12.66
CA TYR A 38 -5.05 -20.31 -13.17
C TYR A 38 -3.57 -20.39 -13.48
N SER A 39 -3.17 -19.94 -14.66
CA SER A 39 -1.78 -19.82 -15.06
C SER A 39 -1.52 -18.45 -15.64
N ALA A 40 -0.49 -17.79 -15.16
CA ALA A 40 -0.04 -16.51 -15.70
C ALA A 40 1.48 -16.48 -15.81
N SER A 41 1.96 -15.97 -16.92
CA SER A 41 3.38 -15.74 -17.15
C SER A 41 3.60 -14.28 -17.56
N ARG A 42 4.64 -13.66 -17.03
CA ARG A 42 5.04 -12.28 -17.35
C ARG A 42 6.55 -12.18 -17.43
N VAL A 43 7.01 -11.36 -18.36
CA VAL A 43 8.41 -10.94 -18.41
C VAL A 43 8.53 -9.64 -17.68
N ASN A 44 9.35 -9.61 -16.63
CA ASN A 44 9.69 -8.39 -15.89
C ASN A 44 11.06 -7.93 -16.34
N TYR A 45 11.23 -6.61 -16.41
CA TYR A 45 12.49 -6.00 -16.75
C TYR A 45 12.83 -4.85 -15.81
N LYS A 46 14.11 -4.57 -15.68
CA LYS A 46 14.65 -3.39 -15.03
C LYS A 46 15.70 -2.78 -15.96
N ALA A 47 15.57 -1.49 -16.23
CA ALA A 47 16.59 -0.70 -16.90
C ALA A 47 16.87 0.54 -16.05
N GLY A 48 18.11 0.99 -16.01
CA GLY A 48 18.51 2.15 -15.24
C GLY A 48 19.81 2.74 -15.74
N ILE A 49 20.01 3.98 -15.38
CA ILE A 49 21.24 4.74 -15.62
C ILE A 49 21.67 5.37 -14.32
N GLU A 50 22.95 5.34 -14.06
CA GLU A 50 23.60 6.00 -12.92
C GLU A 50 24.69 6.92 -13.46
N PHE A 51 24.81 8.10 -12.87
CA PHE A 51 25.78 9.11 -13.25
C PHE A 51 26.43 9.71 -12.01
N ASP A 52 27.73 9.55 -11.89
CA ASP A 52 28.51 10.18 -10.83
C ASP A 52 28.74 11.65 -11.20
N ALA A 53 27.95 12.54 -10.59
CA ALA A 53 28.05 13.99 -10.79
C ALA A 53 29.25 14.60 -10.05
N GLY A 54 29.91 13.80 -9.22
CA GLY A 54 31.10 14.15 -8.45
C GLY A 54 31.49 13.03 -7.49
N PRO A 55 32.61 13.15 -6.77
CA PRO A 55 33.14 12.08 -5.90
C PRO A 55 32.15 11.65 -4.78
N GLU A 56 31.24 12.52 -4.41
CA GLU A 56 30.29 12.32 -3.31
C GLU A 56 28.83 12.54 -3.75
N SER A 57 28.56 12.55 -5.07
CA SER A 57 27.24 12.84 -5.63
C SER A 57 26.93 11.94 -6.81
N MET A 58 25.82 11.22 -6.75
CA MET A 58 25.34 10.33 -7.79
C MET A 58 23.89 10.67 -8.13
N LEU A 59 23.59 10.74 -9.41
CA LEU A 59 22.24 10.82 -9.97
C LEU A 59 21.86 9.47 -10.57
N TYR A 60 20.60 9.08 -10.47
CA TYR A 60 20.12 7.87 -11.10
C TYR A 60 18.69 8.01 -11.61
N ALA A 61 18.38 7.22 -12.63
CA ALA A 61 17.02 7.04 -13.09
C ALA A 61 16.80 5.57 -13.43
N SER A 62 15.61 5.06 -13.22
CA SER A 62 15.27 3.67 -13.52
C SER A 62 13.82 3.49 -13.92
N VAL A 63 13.57 2.43 -14.69
CA VAL A 63 12.25 1.87 -14.95
C VAL A 63 12.27 0.40 -14.57
N VAL A 64 11.25 -0.01 -13.81
CA VAL A 64 11.12 -1.38 -13.32
C VAL A 64 9.69 -1.84 -13.56
N THR A 65 9.51 -3.07 -14.05
CA THR A 65 8.20 -3.71 -14.10
C THR A 65 8.11 -4.83 -13.08
N GLY A 66 6.91 -5.06 -12.59
CA GLY A 66 6.59 -6.15 -11.69
C GLY A 66 5.16 -6.62 -11.91
N PHE A 67 4.85 -7.81 -11.43
CA PHE A 67 3.49 -8.30 -11.45
C PHE A 67 3.17 -9.11 -10.20
N LYS A 68 1.87 -9.18 -9.89
CA LYS A 68 1.29 -10.06 -8.90
C LYS A 68 0.36 -11.02 -9.63
N SER A 69 0.52 -12.32 -9.38
CA SER A 69 -0.27 -13.35 -10.07
C SER A 69 -1.76 -13.13 -9.87
N GLY A 70 -2.54 -13.46 -10.88
CA GLY A 70 -3.98 -13.68 -10.75
C GLY A 70 -4.28 -14.98 -10.03
N GLY A 71 -5.54 -15.25 -9.85
CA GLY A 71 -6.01 -16.46 -9.19
C GLY A 71 -7.53 -16.54 -9.16
N GLN A 72 -8.02 -17.49 -8.38
CA GLN A 72 -9.44 -17.59 -8.07
C GLN A 72 -9.69 -17.13 -6.63
N SER A 73 -10.71 -16.33 -6.46
CA SER A 73 -11.28 -16.02 -5.16
C SER A 73 -12.34 -17.08 -4.82
N ASN A 74 -13.12 -16.90 -3.76
CA ASN A 74 -14.14 -17.87 -3.32
C ASN A 74 -15.10 -18.31 -4.43
N ALA A 75 -15.76 -19.44 -4.21
CA ALA A 75 -16.53 -20.23 -5.15
C ALA A 75 -17.56 -19.50 -6.04
N ASP A 76 -18.05 -18.34 -5.59
CA ASP A 76 -19.10 -17.58 -6.28
C ASP A 76 -18.59 -16.34 -7.02
N ILE A 77 -17.27 -16.18 -7.12
CA ILE A 77 -16.66 -14.95 -7.62
C ILE A 77 -15.63 -15.25 -8.69
N ASN A 78 -15.60 -14.43 -9.73
CA ASN A 78 -14.73 -14.54 -10.89
C ASN A 78 -13.25 -14.68 -10.53
N PRO A 79 -12.46 -15.37 -11.36
CA PRO A 79 -11.02 -15.29 -11.29
C PRO A 79 -10.58 -13.82 -11.42
N TYR A 80 -9.61 -13.42 -10.61
CA TYR A 80 -9.00 -12.12 -10.72
C TYR A 80 -7.73 -12.17 -11.58
N LEU A 81 -7.56 -11.14 -12.38
CA LEU A 81 -6.44 -11.00 -13.33
C LEU A 81 -5.13 -10.66 -12.59
N PRO A 82 -3.97 -10.92 -13.20
CA PRO A 82 -2.71 -10.42 -12.70
C PRO A 82 -2.72 -8.89 -12.59
N GLU A 83 -2.16 -8.38 -11.51
CA GLU A 83 -1.83 -6.97 -11.37
C GLU A 83 -0.45 -6.74 -11.97
N ASP A 84 -0.33 -5.79 -12.88
CA ASP A 84 0.94 -5.35 -13.44
C ASP A 84 1.30 -3.96 -12.90
N VAL A 85 2.57 -3.71 -12.62
CA VAL A 85 3.09 -2.42 -12.22
C VAL A 85 4.28 -2.00 -13.07
N THR A 86 4.33 -0.71 -13.43
CA THR A 86 5.52 -0.07 -13.98
C THR A 86 5.89 1.09 -13.07
N ALA A 87 7.09 1.04 -12.52
CA ALA A 87 7.66 2.07 -11.66
C ALA A 87 8.76 2.83 -12.41
N TYR A 88 8.67 4.15 -12.36
CA TYR A 88 9.67 5.10 -12.83
C TYR A 88 10.25 5.82 -11.63
N THR A 89 11.55 5.91 -11.55
CA THR A 89 12.25 6.54 -10.43
C THR A 89 13.36 7.43 -10.96
N ILE A 90 13.51 8.60 -10.37
CA ILE A 90 14.67 9.45 -10.53
C ILE A 90 15.12 9.92 -9.15
N GLY A 91 16.41 9.92 -8.90
CA GLY A 91 16.91 10.32 -7.58
C GLY A 91 18.36 10.75 -7.57
N SER A 92 18.78 11.18 -6.41
CA SER A 92 20.15 11.56 -6.14
C SER A 92 20.60 11.04 -4.77
N LYS A 93 21.89 10.70 -4.67
CA LYS A 93 22.58 10.33 -3.42
C LYS A 93 23.78 11.23 -3.26
N ASN A 94 23.83 11.95 -2.15
CA ASN A 94 24.82 13.00 -1.97
C ASN A 94 25.42 12.96 -0.57
N ARG A 95 26.70 13.31 -0.48
CA ARG A 95 27.40 13.56 0.77
C ARG A 95 28.07 14.93 0.68
N PHE A 96 27.89 15.73 1.69
CA PHE A 96 28.40 17.11 1.73
C PHE A 96 29.21 17.33 2.99
N PHE A 97 30.06 18.37 2.96
CA PHE A 97 30.82 18.86 4.12
C PHE A 97 31.66 17.74 4.78
N GLY A 98 32.48 17.02 3.98
CA GLY A 98 33.30 15.92 4.51
C GLY A 98 32.48 14.77 5.09
N ARG A 99 31.30 14.49 4.51
CA ARG A 99 30.33 13.46 4.93
C ARG A 99 29.55 13.78 6.22
N MET A 100 29.64 15.03 6.68
CA MET A 100 28.81 15.48 7.79
C MET A 100 27.31 15.37 7.43
N VAL A 101 26.95 15.69 6.19
CA VAL A 101 25.57 15.62 5.69
C VAL A 101 25.48 14.56 4.60
N THR A 102 24.59 13.58 4.79
CA THR A 102 24.17 12.64 3.75
C THR A 102 22.71 12.96 3.41
N LEU A 103 22.45 13.24 2.13
CA LEU A 103 21.13 13.57 1.61
C LEU A 103 20.83 12.70 0.39
N ASN A 104 19.81 11.86 0.50
CA ASN A 104 19.24 11.12 -0.62
C ASN A 104 17.85 11.65 -0.90
N ALA A 105 17.53 11.87 -2.16
CA ALA A 105 16.22 12.32 -2.60
C ALA A 105 15.77 11.50 -3.81
N GLU A 106 14.50 11.15 -3.85
CA GLU A 106 13.91 10.36 -4.91
C GLU A 106 12.55 10.91 -5.29
N LEU A 107 12.24 10.93 -6.58
CA LEU A 107 10.90 11.10 -7.13
C LEU A 107 10.49 9.79 -7.79
N PHE A 108 9.25 9.39 -7.58
CA PHE A 108 8.73 8.15 -8.16
C PHE A 108 7.35 8.33 -8.76
N LEU A 109 7.07 7.48 -9.76
CA LEU A 109 5.76 7.32 -10.39
C LEU A 109 5.52 5.82 -10.63
N MET A 110 4.48 5.26 -10.02
CA MET A 110 4.07 3.87 -10.20
C MET A 110 2.71 3.83 -10.87
N LYS A 111 2.59 3.08 -11.98
CA LYS A 111 1.34 2.88 -12.71
C LYS A 111 0.93 1.43 -12.60
N TYR A 112 -0.27 1.21 -12.09
CA TYR A 112 -0.85 -0.11 -11.90
C TYR A 112 -1.93 -0.38 -12.93
N LYS A 113 -1.95 -1.61 -13.46
CA LYS A 113 -3.04 -2.16 -14.27
C LYS A 113 -3.63 -3.34 -13.53
N ASN A 114 -4.95 -3.49 -13.60
CA ASN A 114 -5.68 -4.56 -12.92
C ASN A 114 -5.34 -4.64 -11.42
N ARG A 115 -5.27 -3.49 -10.75
CA ARG A 115 -4.96 -3.40 -9.34
C ARG A 115 -5.82 -4.37 -8.55
N GLN A 116 -5.19 -5.25 -7.75
CA GLN A 116 -5.90 -6.23 -6.94
C GLN A 116 -6.25 -5.62 -5.59
N GLU A 117 -7.55 -5.63 -5.27
CA GLU A 117 -8.04 -5.14 -3.99
C GLU A 117 -8.91 -6.21 -3.33
N ASN A 118 -8.83 -6.26 -2.00
CA ASN A 118 -9.66 -7.13 -1.18
C ASN A 118 -10.79 -6.32 -0.57
N PHE A 119 -12.01 -6.79 -0.73
CA PHE A 119 -13.19 -6.15 -0.14
C PHE A 119 -14.17 -7.20 0.39
N SER A 120 -15.07 -6.76 1.26
CA SER A 120 -16.16 -7.58 1.76
C SER A 120 -17.42 -7.32 0.96
N ALA A 121 -17.97 -8.37 0.39
CA ALA A 121 -19.25 -8.35 -0.32
C ALA A 121 -20.20 -9.38 0.28
N LEU A 122 -21.48 -9.27 -0.05
CA LEU A 122 -22.43 -10.35 0.22
C LEU A 122 -22.46 -11.29 -0.99
N ASP A 123 -22.39 -12.57 -0.76
CA ASP A 123 -22.67 -13.58 -1.77
C ASP A 123 -24.17 -13.61 -2.10
N ARG A 124 -24.57 -14.46 -3.05
CA ARG A 124 -25.97 -14.63 -3.43
C ARG A 124 -26.85 -15.15 -2.29
N GLY A 125 -26.28 -15.86 -1.33
CA GLY A 125 -26.98 -16.38 -0.14
C GLY A 125 -27.11 -15.33 0.97
N GLY A 126 -26.54 -14.12 0.79
CA GLY A 126 -26.52 -13.07 1.79
C GLY A 126 -25.43 -13.24 2.85
N ALA A 127 -24.51 -14.19 2.69
CA ALA A 127 -23.37 -14.36 3.57
C ALA A 127 -22.27 -13.35 3.22
N GLN A 128 -21.62 -12.78 4.24
CA GLN A 128 -20.49 -11.89 4.05
C GLN A 128 -19.25 -12.70 3.64
N VAL A 129 -18.72 -12.41 2.48
CA VAL A 129 -17.50 -13.02 1.93
C VAL A 129 -16.45 -11.96 1.65
N SER A 130 -15.20 -12.30 1.97
CA SER A 130 -14.06 -11.48 1.56
C SER A 130 -13.56 -11.99 0.22
N SER A 131 -13.44 -11.09 -0.74
CA SER A 131 -13.07 -11.44 -2.10
C SER A 131 -11.99 -10.53 -2.64
N LEU A 132 -11.07 -11.11 -3.42
CA LEU A 132 -10.06 -10.40 -4.17
C LEU A 132 -10.56 -10.17 -5.60
N PHE A 133 -10.46 -8.96 -6.09
CA PHE A 133 -10.85 -8.59 -7.46
C PHE A 133 -9.97 -7.48 -8.02
N ASN A 134 -10.15 -7.15 -9.31
CA ASN A 134 -9.37 -6.13 -9.96
C ASN A 134 -10.07 -4.77 -9.94
N ALA A 135 -9.43 -3.80 -9.35
CA ALA A 135 -9.88 -2.42 -9.25
C ALA A 135 -9.47 -1.54 -10.46
N GLY A 136 -9.23 -2.13 -11.62
CA GLY A 136 -8.83 -1.36 -12.81
C GLY A 136 -7.44 -0.75 -12.69
N ARG A 137 -7.33 0.55 -12.92
CA ARG A 137 -6.04 1.27 -12.94
C ARG A 137 -5.87 2.12 -11.68
N ALA A 138 -4.62 2.17 -11.22
CA ALA A 138 -4.23 3.06 -10.13
C ALA A 138 -2.85 3.69 -10.41
N GLU A 139 -2.60 4.81 -9.77
CA GLU A 139 -1.34 5.53 -9.87
C GLU A 139 -0.88 5.96 -8.47
N ALA A 140 0.41 5.79 -8.19
CA ALA A 140 1.06 6.35 -7.02
C ALA A 140 2.27 7.16 -7.48
N LYS A 141 2.37 8.41 -7.04
CA LYS A 141 3.50 9.30 -7.30
C LYS A 141 3.90 10.02 -6.04
N GLY A 142 5.16 10.37 -5.94
CA GLY A 142 5.62 11.01 -4.74
C GLY A 142 7.09 11.37 -4.76
N ALA A 143 7.54 11.77 -3.58
CA ALA A 143 8.93 12.08 -3.29
C ALA A 143 9.31 11.49 -1.95
N SER A 144 10.54 10.99 -1.84
CA SER A 144 11.15 10.59 -0.58
C SER A 144 12.47 11.33 -0.35
N VAL A 145 12.74 11.62 0.90
CA VAL A 145 13.99 12.26 1.33
C VAL A 145 14.51 11.54 2.55
N ASP A 146 15.76 11.09 2.48
CA ASP A 146 16.53 10.57 3.60
C ASP A 146 17.69 11.52 3.90
N LEU A 147 17.69 12.08 5.11
CA LEU A 147 18.69 13.01 5.59
C LEU A 147 19.38 12.44 6.83
N THR A 148 20.71 12.47 6.82
CA THR A 148 21.52 12.21 8.01
C THR A 148 22.51 13.38 8.17
N ILE A 149 22.55 13.96 9.37
CA ILE A 149 23.49 15.04 9.73
C ILE A 149 24.29 14.57 10.95
N ARG A 150 25.61 14.68 10.86
CA ARG A 150 26.57 14.42 11.95
C ARG A 150 27.45 15.64 12.15
N PRO A 151 26.97 16.65 12.88
CA PRO A 151 27.71 17.88 13.09
C PRO A 151 28.93 17.69 13.97
N THR A 152 28.90 16.67 14.84
CA THR A 152 30.01 16.26 15.69
C THR A 152 30.15 14.74 15.70
N GLY A 153 31.18 14.21 16.34
CA GLY A 153 31.31 12.75 16.57
C GLY A 153 30.21 12.19 17.49
N ASN A 154 29.61 13.04 18.31
CA ASN A 154 28.65 12.64 19.35
C ASN A 154 27.20 12.87 18.92
N ASP A 155 26.96 13.60 17.84
CA ASP A 155 25.63 13.98 17.39
C ASP A 155 25.25 13.29 16.09
N THR A 156 24.07 12.72 16.04
CA THR A 156 23.49 12.22 14.80
C THR A 156 22.00 12.58 14.72
N PHE A 157 21.64 13.34 13.72
CA PHE A 157 20.25 13.61 13.35
C PHE A 157 19.91 12.79 12.10
N ARG A 158 18.72 12.17 12.08
CA ARG A 158 18.18 11.46 10.91
C ARG A 158 16.73 11.85 10.69
N ALA A 159 16.39 12.03 9.43
CA ALA A 159 15.01 12.21 9.00
C ALA A 159 14.78 11.41 7.72
N ALA A 160 13.72 10.61 7.70
CA ALA A 160 13.20 9.96 6.51
C ALA A 160 11.75 10.39 6.33
N VAL A 161 11.45 11.08 5.23
CA VAL A 161 10.12 11.65 4.97
C VAL A 161 9.69 11.28 3.58
N GLU A 162 8.46 10.82 3.45
CA GLU A 162 7.83 10.48 2.18
C GLU A 162 6.52 11.27 2.00
N TYR A 163 6.36 11.80 0.80
CA TYR A 163 5.09 12.31 0.28
C TYR A 163 4.61 11.40 -0.83
N THR A 164 3.38 10.89 -0.69
CA THR A 164 2.78 9.98 -1.66
C THR A 164 1.35 10.42 -1.99
N GLU A 165 1.09 10.68 -3.27
CA GLU A 165 -0.25 10.79 -3.82
C GLU A 165 -0.57 9.50 -4.58
N ALA A 166 -1.41 8.65 -3.98
CA ALA A 166 -1.83 7.39 -4.56
C ALA A 166 -3.35 7.36 -4.71
N LYS A 167 -3.86 7.09 -5.92
CA LYS A 167 -5.29 7.10 -6.23
C LYS A 167 -5.67 6.07 -7.28
N TYR A 168 -6.93 5.68 -7.23
CA TYR A 168 -7.56 4.95 -8.32
C TYR A 168 -7.81 5.90 -9.50
N ASN A 169 -7.35 5.50 -10.70
CA ASN A 169 -7.74 6.19 -11.93
C ASN A 169 -9.08 5.65 -12.44
N ASP A 170 -9.33 4.37 -12.15
CA ASP A 170 -10.47 3.63 -12.65
C ASP A 170 -10.76 2.50 -11.66
N PHE A 171 -11.83 2.65 -10.89
CA PHE A 171 -12.24 1.67 -9.90
C PHE A 171 -13.76 1.66 -9.75
N VAL A 172 -14.41 0.82 -10.54
CA VAL A 172 -15.85 0.61 -10.50
C VAL A 172 -16.12 -0.86 -10.19
N TYR A 173 -16.92 -1.12 -9.17
CA TYR A 173 -17.32 -2.48 -8.81
C TYR A 173 -18.82 -2.57 -8.57
N ARG A 174 -19.33 -3.80 -8.63
CA ARG A 174 -20.74 -4.09 -8.30
C ARG A 174 -20.81 -4.73 -6.94
N ASN A 175 -21.72 -4.28 -6.13
CA ASN A 175 -22.01 -4.90 -4.84
C ASN A 175 -23.48 -5.28 -4.77
N TYR A 176 -23.74 -6.51 -4.31
CA TYR A 176 -25.07 -6.96 -4.00
C TYR A 176 -25.34 -6.65 -2.52
N ARG A 177 -26.34 -5.83 -2.26
CA ARG A 177 -26.71 -5.48 -0.89
C ARG A 177 -28.22 -5.24 -0.79
N ALA A 178 -28.82 -5.80 0.27
CA ALA A 178 -30.16 -5.39 0.66
C ALA A 178 -30.09 -3.96 1.25
N GLY A 179 -30.81 -3.02 0.65
CA GLY A 179 -30.82 -1.62 1.06
C GLY A 179 -29.76 -0.74 0.36
N ASN A 180 -29.81 0.55 0.63
CA ASN A 180 -28.96 1.54 0.00
C ASN A 180 -27.53 1.51 0.60
N PRO A 181 -26.46 1.23 -0.16
CA PRO A 181 -25.09 1.19 0.35
C PRO A 181 -24.47 2.57 0.60
N THR A 182 -25.15 3.67 0.25
CA THR A 182 -24.62 5.05 0.41
C THR A 182 -24.22 5.39 1.84
N ALA A 183 -24.82 4.74 2.83
CA ALA A 183 -24.47 4.94 4.24
C ALA A 183 -23.14 4.29 4.66
N SER A 184 -22.51 3.48 3.81
CA SER A 184 -21.32 2.71 4.17
C SER A 184 -20.09 2.98 3.33
N THR A 185 -20.18 3.80 2.29
CA THR A 185 -19.03 4.18 1.45
C THR A 185 -19.07 5.66 1.08
N ALA A 186 -17.91 6.29 0.99
CA ALA A 186 -17.78 7.64 0.45
C ALA A 186 -17.73 7.68 -1.10
N CYS A 187 -17.66 6.51 -1.75
CA CYS A 187 -17.67 6.40 -3.21
C CYS A 187 -19.06 6.76 -3.79
N VAL A 188 -19.12 7.07 -5.08
CA VAL A 188 -20.38 7.34 -5.78
C VAL A 188 -21.15 6.03 -5.96
N VAL A 189 -22.40 6.01 -5.49
CA VAL A 189 -23.26 4.83 -5.54
C VAL A 189 -24.41 5.06 -6.51
N ASN A 190 -24.49 4.20 -7.54
CA ASN A 190 -25.53 4.24 -8.55
C ASN A 190 -26.35 2.95 -8.54
N PRO A 191 -27.69 3.00 -8.54
CA PRO A 191 -28.52 1.82 -8.68
C PRO A 191 -28.34 1.23 -10.09
N VAL A 192 -28.28 -0.10 -10.19
CA VAL A 192 -28.33 -0.76 -11.50
C VAL A 192 -29.76 -0.74 -12.00
N VAL A 193 -29.96 -0.19 -13.20
CA VAL A 193 -31.28 -0.13 -13.86
C VAL A 193 -31.83 -1.55 -14.00
N GLY A 194 -33.04 -1.80 -13.46
CA GLY A 194 -33.73 -3.08 -13.50
C GLY A 194 -33.73 -3.90 -12.18
N GLY A 195 -32.99 -3.46 -11.17
CA GLY A 195 -33.04 -4.02 -9.83
C GLY A 195 -34.18 -3.39 -8.99
N SER A 196 -34.90 -4.16 -8.19
CA SER A 196 -35.79 -3.59 -7.18
C SER A 196 -34.95 -3.02 -6.04
N ALA A 197 -35.37 -1.89 -5.46
CA ALA A 197 -34.69 -1.26 -4.32
C ALA A 197 -34.55 -2.17 -3.07
N ALA A 198 -35.29 -3.26 -3.04
CA ALA A 198 -35.28 -4.23 -1.94
C ALA A 198 -34.17 -5.31 -2.09
N VAL A 199 -33.79 -5.64 -3.33
CA VAL A 199 -32.78 -6.66 -3.63
C VAL A 199 -32.08 -6.20 -4.92
N GLY A 200 -31.05 -5.40 -4.82
CA GLY A 200 -30.46 -4.78 -6.00
C GLY A 200 -28.95 -4.84 -6.05
N PHE A 201 -28.44 -4.90 -7.26
CA PHE A 201 -27.04 -4.62 -7.53
C PHE A 201 -26.82 -3.11 -7.59
N TRP A 202 -25.77 -2.69 -6.95
CA TRP A 202 -25.33 -1.31 -6.94
C TRP A 202 -23.99 -1.22 -7.65
N THR A 203 -23.82 -0.24 -8.51
CA THR A 203 -22.52 0.11 -9.05
C THR A 203 -21.89 1.15 -8.15
N ILE A 204 -20.72 0.87 -7.65
CA ILE A 204 -19.95 1.72 -6.75
C ILE A 204 -18.72 2.19 -7.50
N ASP A 205 -18.59 3.51 -7.67
CA ASP A 205 -17.47 4.15 -8.35
C ASP A 205 -16.57 4.86 -7.34
N CYS A 206 -15.39 4.31 -7.12
CA CYS A 206 -14.34 4.84 -6.27
C CYS A 206 -13.19 5.47 -7.07
N SER A 207 -13.38 5.74 -8.36
CA SER A 207 -12.39 6.44 -9.19
C SER A 207 -12.05 7.80 -8.61
N GLY A 208 -10.78 8.17 -8.61
CA GLY A 208 -10.27 9.40 -8.01
C GLY A 208 -10.00 9.34 -6.50
N PHE A 209 -10.52 8.34 -5.80
CA PHE A 209 -10.23 8.18 -4.36
C PHE A 209 -8.80 7.70 -4.11
N GLN A 210 -8.29 8.08 -2.93
CA GLN A 210 -6.99 7.64 -2.43
C GLN A 210 -6.97 6.12 -2.22
N LEU A 211 -5.88 5.48 -2.61
CA LEU A 211 -5.65 4.06 -2.31
C LEU A 211 -5.64 3.83 -0.79
N PRO A 212 -6.20 2.69 -0.31
CA PRO A 212 -6.16 2.38 1.10
C PRO A 212 -4.72 2.19 1.60
N ARG A 213 -4.52 2.49 2.88
CA ARG A 213 -3.25 2.33 3.60
C ARG A 213 -2.08 3.16 3.06
N THR A 214 -2.35 4.18 2.25
CA THR A 214 -1.35 5.09 1.67
C THR A 214 -1.52 6.49 2.26
N PRO A 215 -0.86 6.83 3.39
CA PRO A 215 -0.88 8.19 3.90
C PRO A 215 -0.20 9.14 2.91
N LYS A 216 -0.68 10.39 2.77
CA LYS A 216 -0.01 11.39 1.92
C LYS A 216 1.35 11.78 2.44
N TRP A 217 1.49 11.85 3.76
CA TRP A 217 2.74 12.13 4.44
C TRP A 217 3.02 11.05 5.45
N SER A 218 4.22 10.53 5.46
CA SER A 218 4.74 9.64 6.49
C SER A 218 6.22 9.89 6.69
N GLY A 219 6.71 9.57 7.88
CA GLY A 219 8.12 9.71 8.12
C GLY A 219 8.53 9.39 9.55
N THR A 220 9.85 9.42 9.73
CA THR A 220 10.53 9.27 11.00
C THR A 220 11.58 10.37 11.14
N VAL A 221 11.72 10.90 12.33
CA VAL A 221 12.77 11.83 12.70
C VAL A 221 13.41 11.33 13.97
N SER A 222 14.72 11.28 14.04
CA SER A 222 15.45 10.84 15.22
C SER A 222 16.68 11.69 15.46
N TYR A 223 17.04 11.79 16.71
CA TYR A 223 18.28 12.41 17.14
C TYR A 223 19.00 11.46 18.10
N ASN A 224 20.29 11.42 18.04
CA ASN A 224 21.12 10.73 19.02
C ASN A 224 22.24 11.67 19.46
N HIS A 225 22.44 11.76 20.77
CA HIS A 225 23.56 12.44 21.37
C HIS A 225 24.26 11.51 22.37
N THR A 226 25.58 11.42 22.26
CA THR A 226 26.40 10.65 23.16
C THR A 226 27.14 11.59 24.12
N PHE A 227 26.78 11.55 25.39
CA PHE A 227 27.51 12.23 26.45
C PHE A 227 28.68 11.35 26.90
N GLU A 228 29.90 11.86 26.80
CA GLU A 228 31.09 11.18 27.33
C GLU A 228 31.35 11.66 28.77
N LEU A 229 31.43 10.73 29.70
CA LEU A 229 31.65 11.02 31.10
C LEU A 229 33.13 10.93 31.47
N ALA A 230 33.54 11.66 32.50
CA ALA A 230 34.95 11.75 32.92
C ALA A 230 35.61 10.40 33.27
N ASN A 231 34.80 9.42 33.64
CA ASN A 231 35.26 8.04 33.97
C ASN A 231 35.32 7.12 32.71
N GLY A 232 35.15 7.66 31.51
CA GLY A 232 35.12 6.91 30.25
C GLY A 232 33.80 6.22 29.93
N SER A 233 32.82 6.20 30.81
CA SER A 233 31.48 5.69 30.50
C SER A 233 30.72 6.67 29.61
N LYS A 234 29.62 6.22 28.97
CA LYS A 234 28.87 6.98 28.00
C LYS A 234 27.38 6.93 28.30
N ILE A 235 26.69 7.99 27.98
CA ILE A 235 25.22 8.04 28.00
C ILE A 235 24.72 8.45 26.63
N ASP A 236 23.96 7.59 25.97
CA ASP A 236 23.28 7.89 24.71
C ASP A 236 21.85 8.34 25.00
N PHE A 237 21.49 9.53 24.55
CA PHE A 237 20.12 10.04 24.53
C PHE A 237 19.55 9.95 23.12
N SER A 238 18.46 9.22 22.94
CA SER A 238 17.90 8.92 21.63
C SER A 238 16.38 9.15 21.60
N PRO A 239 15.91 10.37 21.39
CA PRO A 239 14.51 10.64 21.06
C PRO A 239 14.23 10.32 19.58
N ASP A 240 13.02 9.84 19.32
CA ASP A 240 12.51 9.66 17.96
C ASP A 240 11.03 10.01 17.86
N MET A 241 10.62 10.36 16.67
CA MET A 241 9.23 10.60 16.30
C MET A 241 8.92 9.84 15.01
N SER A 242 7.74 9.20 14.98
CA SER A 242 7.15 8.68 13.74
C SER A 242 5.77 9.30 13.52
N PHE A 243 5.45 9.62 12.27
CA PHE A 243 4.18 10.25 11.94
C PHE A 243 3.60 9.71 10.64
N ALA A 244 2.29 9.76 10.53
CA ALA A 244 1.58 9.56 9.27
C ALA A 244 0.31 10.41 9.22
N SER A 245 -0.03 10.92 8.03
CA SER A 245 -1.29 11.60 7.78
C SER A 245 -2.47 10.61 7.78
N SER A 246 -3.69 11.13 7.81
CA SER A 246 -4.90 10.32 7.75
C SER A 246 -4.95 9.51 6.45
N ARG A 247 -5.53 8.30 6.50
CA ARG A 247 -5.64 7.39 5.37
C ARG A 247 -6.85 6.48 5.49
N TRP A 248 -7.34 6.02 4.36
CA TRP A 248 -8.33 4.96 4.31
C TRP A 248 -7.70 3.60 4.64
N LEU A 249 -8.44 2.72 5.31
CA LEU A 249 -7.96 1.38 5.67
C LEU A 249 -8.54 0.28 4.78
N SER A 250 -9.65 0.55 4.08
CA SER A 250 -10.33 -0.40 3.20
C SER A 250 -10.52 0.18 1.79
N ALA A 251 -10.58 -0.70 0.80
CA ALA A 251 -10.86 -0.35 -0.59
C ALA A 251 -12.30 0.13 -0.81
N GLU A 252 -13.19 -0.17 0.12
CA GLU A 252 -14.59 0.28 0.10
C GLU A 252 -14.75 1.76 0.48
N ILE A 253 -13.66 2.42 0.89
CA ILE A 253 -13.63 3.84 1.27
C ILE A 253 -14.71 4.16 2.31
N VAL A 254 -14.73 3.40 3.38
CA VAL A 254 -15.69 3.53 4.47
C VAL A 254 -15.20 4.58 5.48
N GLU A 255 -16.03 5.56 5.82
CA GLU A 255 -15.62 6.65 6.74
C GLU A 255 -15.22 6.12 8.13
N ASN A 256 -15.90 5.11 8.64
CA ASN A 256 -15.54 4.45 9.91
C ASN A 256 -14.22 3.66 9.85
N ALA A 257 -13.72 3.37 8.65
CA ALA A 257 -12.44 2.73 8.41
C ALA A 257 -11.35 3.74 7.99
N ARG A 258 -11.43 4.98 8.43
CA ARG A 258 -10.44 6.02 8.21
C ARG A 258 -9.55 6.15 9.44
N ALA A 259 -8.27 5.83 9.28
CA ALA A 259 -7.28 6.12 10.31
C ALA A 259 -6.99 7.62 10.35
N LYS A 260 -7.04 8.21 11.54
CA LYS A 260 -6.64 9.60 11.77
C LYS A 260 -5.13 9.77 11.59
N ALA A 261 -4.70 11.00 11.35
CA ALA A 261 -3.28 11.34 11.42
C ALA A 261 -2.76 11.14 12.85
N TYR A 262 -1.50 10.76 12.96
CA TYR A 262 -0.83 10.59 14.24
C TYR A 262 0.63 11.04 14.17
N ALA A 263 1.18 11.37 15.36
CA ALA A 263 2.61 11.49 15.61
C ALA A 263 2.90 10.79 16.95
N LEU A 264 3.81 9.84 16.93
CA LEU A 264 4.24 9.07 18.10
C LEU A 264 5.65 9.50 18.49
N PHE A 265 5.84 9.87 19.73
CA PHE A 265 7.13 10.28 20.26
C PHE A 265 7.66 9.22 21.22
N ASN A 266 8.92 8.88 21.09
CA ASN A 266 9.62 7.96 21.95
C ASN A 266 10.93 8.59 22.41
N ALA A 267 11.48 8.10 23.51
CA ALA A 267 12.82 8.47 23.93
C ALA A 267 13.47 7.30 24.66
N SER A 268 14.79 7.18 24.53
CA SER A 268 15.59 6.26 25.33
C SER A 268 16.85 6.92 25.85
N LEU A 269 17.32 6.42 26.99
CA LEU A 269 18.57 6.78 27.63
C LEU A 269 19.32 5.50 27.91
N THR A 270 20.51 5.35 27.32
CA THR A 270 21.34 4.15 27.51
C THR A 270 22.68 4.54 28.11
N TRP A 271 22.94 4.07 29.32
CA TRP A 271 24.26 4.16 29.92
C TRP A 271 25.10 2.94 29.50
N ARG A 272 26.39 3.16 29.19
CA ARG A 272 27.40 2.12 28.91
C ARG A 272 28.61 2.32 29.78
N SER A 273 29.16 1.22 30.35
CA SER A 273 30.40 1.24 31.09
C SER A 273 31.58 1.63 30.19
N ALA A 274 32.68 2.08 30.81
CA ALA A 274 33.85 2.55 30.10
C ALA A 274 34.54 1.47 29.24
N ASP A 275 34.37 0.21 29.60
CA ASP A 275 34.88 -0.97 28.89
C ASP A 275 33.85 -1.63 27.96
N ASP A 276 32.68 -1.00 27.79
CA ASP A 276 31.50 -1.51 27.03
C ASP A 276 31.01 -2.91 27.53
N ALA A 277 31.43 -3.38 28.73
CA ALA A 277 31.03 -4.67 29.25
C ALA A 277 29.59 -4.69 29.78
N PHE A 278 29.08 -3.56 30.22
CA PHE A 278 27.73 -3.42 30.75
C PHE A 278 26.98 -2.26 30.09
N SER A 279 25.68 -2.46 29.87
CA SER A 279 24.77 -1.38 29.47
C SER A 279 23.45 -1.49 30.21
N VAL A 280 22.87 -0.33 30.54
CA VAL A 280 21.53 -0.21 31.13
C VAL A 280 20.74 0.79 30.29
N GLN A 281 19.54 0.40 29.86
CA GLN A 281 18.65 1.26 29.08
C GLN A 281 17.35 1.50 29.82
N ALA A 282 16.97 2.77 29.91
CA ALA A 282 15.61 3.20 30.20
C ALA A 282 14.97 3.75 28.93
N PHE A 283 13.68 3.48 28.72
CA PHE A 283 12.96 4.00 27.57
C PHE A 283 11.50 4.33 27.91
N VAL A 284 10.95 5.26 27.18
CA VAL A 284 9.52 5.59 27.18
C VAL A 284 9.03 5.61 25.75
N ARG A 285 7.86 5.05 25.51
CA ARG A 285 7.23 4.98 24.18
C ARG A 285 5.88 5.67 24.22
N ASN A 286 5.51 6.27 23.08
CA ASN A 286 4.23 6.92 22.89
C ASN A 286 4.00 8.01 23.94
N ILE A 287 4.94 8.95 24.05
CA ILE A 287 4.87 10.08 25.00
C ILE A 287 3.77 11.03 24.51
N GLY A 288 2.78 11.29 25.35
CA GLY A 288 1.72 12.26 25.08
C GLY A 288 0.42 11.67 24.50
N ASN A 289 0.25 10.36 24.59
CA ASN A 289 -1.01 9.68 24.23
C ASN A 289 -1.65 9.07 25.46
#